data_7175c50728e9f9471a6b2d85b9804a98
#
_entry.id   7175c50728e9f9471a6b2d85b9804a98
#
_cell.length_a   1.000
_cell.length_b   1.000
_cell.length_c   1.000
_cell.angle_alpha   90.00
_cell.angle_beta   90.00
_cell.angle_gamma   90.00
#
_symmetry.space_group_name_H-M   'P 1'
#
loop_
_entity.id
_entity.type
_entity.pdbx_description
1 polymer ?
#
loop_
_entity_poly.entity_id
_entity_poly.type
_entity_poly.pdbx_seq_one_letter_code
_entity_poly.pdbx_strand_id
1 'polypeptide(L)'
;MIKTFLSALSVILFSIPIITYSFFPSSNLNIWLSTRPILAQIYAFPLATATMASILSFVFFSLSFYKKNKQIRFYSGILLLLSLILLLFGTDKTLSSASNKTKTLKLVTWNVANQIEAQHIERIFSHFDADMAIFPELATNIRGEQENQRIKLLFHQVGLSMANYDIFTSPPTNSGIAPVTVIVKKSYGFYTEAKTFHTTRFGTIVLHSRKQNIPDIIALHTAPPLPGLMEIWKQDLNIIHNQLASKYPKAIIAGDFNATMRH
;
A
#
# COMPACT_ATOMS: atom_id res chain seq x y z
N MET A 1 -17.11 37.38 -8.71
CA MET A 1 -15.63 37.25 -8.66
C MET A 1 -15.19 36.01 -7.89
N ILE A 2 -15.46 35.90 -6.59
CA ILE A 2 -14.98 34.77 -5.74
C ILE A 2 -15.34 33.40 -6.30
N LYS A 3 -16.58 33.17 -6.75
CA LYS A 3 -17.01 31.85 -7.28
C LYS A 3 -16.30 31.45 -8.57
N THR A 4 -16.04 32.41 -9.45
CA THR A 4 -15.26 32.16 -10.68
C THR A 4 -13.80 31.87 -10.35
N PHE A 5 -13.22 32.56 -9.38
CA PHE A 5 -11.88 32.29 -8.88
C PHE A 5 -11.78 30.86 -8.28
N LEU A 6 -12.73 30.49 -7.42
CA LEU A 6 -12.75 29.14 -6.81
C LEU A 6 -12.89 28.03 -7.86
N SER A 7 -13.73 28.22 -8.89
CA SER A 7 -13.88 27.22 -9.94
C SER A 7 -12.62 27.11 -10.80
N ALA A 8 -11.95 28.21 -11.12
CA ALA A 8 -10.66 28.20 -11.82
C ALA A 8 -9.56 27.54 -10.99
N LEU A 9 -9.48 27.86 -9.70
CA LEU A 9 -8.52 27.26 -8.77
C LEU A 9 -8.72 25.74 -8.65
N SER A 10 -9.97 25.27 -8.57
CA SER A 10 -10.29 23.85 -8.56
C SER A 10 -9.81 23.16 -9.85
N VAL A 11 -10.05 23.78 -11.01
CA VAL A 11 -9.54 23.22 -12.28
C VAL A 11 -8.01 23.08 -12.25
N ILE A 12 -7.28 24.09 -11.82
CA ILE A 12 -5.81 24.04 -11.74
C ILE A 12 -5.35 22.94 -10.77
N LEU A 13 -5.96 22.88 -9.57
CA LEU A 13 -5.61 21.91 -8.53
C LEU A 13 -5.80 20.45 -9.00
N PHE A 14 -6.85 20.17 -9.77
CA PHE A 14 -7.12 18.82 -10.27
C PHE A 14 -6.44 18.52 -11.60
N SER A 15 -6.25 19.51 -12.49
CA SER A 15 -5.70 19.28 -13.84
C SER A 15 -4.29 18.71 -13.79
N ILE A 16 -3.39 19.34 -13.05
CA ILE A 16 -1.97 18.94 -13.05
C ILE A 16 -1.80 17.52 -12.49
N PRO A 17 -2.31 17.17 -11.30
CA PRO A 17 -2.20 15.81 -10.78
C PRO A 17 -2.86 14.77 -11.69
N ILE A 18 -4.08 15.02 -12.19
CA ILE A 18 -4.81 14.05 -13.00
C ILE A 18 -4.10 13.79 -14.32
N ILE A 19 -3.61 14.82 -15.00
CA ILE A 19 -2.89 14.67 -16.27
C ILE A 19 -1.57 13.94 -16.05
N THR A 20 -0.77 14.33 -15.05
CA THR A 20 0.51 13.66 -14.77
C THR A 20 0.30 12.21 -14.33
N TYR A 21 -0.67 11.95 -13.48
CA TYR A 21 -1.03 10.60 -13.05
C TYR A 21 -1.44 9.70 -14.23
N SER A 22 -2.31 10.20 -15.12
CA SER A 22 -2.92 9.40 -16.18
C SER A 22 -1.99 9.17 -17.37
N PHE A 23 -1.19 10.16 -17.76
CA PHE A 23 -0.42 10.14 -19.01
C PHE A 23 1.09 10.16 -18.81
N PHE A 24 1.60 10.62 -17.67
CA PHE A 24 3.04 10.76 -17.42
C PHE A 24 3.45 10.19 -16.04
N PRO A 25 3.09 8.94 -15.73
CA PRO A 25 3.29 8.38 -14.38
C PRO A 25 4.75 8.32 -13.95
N SER A 26 5.68 8.13 -14.87
CA SER A 26 7.12 8.03 -14.59
C SER A 26 7.86 9.37 -14.71
N SER A 27 7.15 10.49 -14.88
CA SER A 27 7.81 11.81 -14.98
C SER A 27 8.29 12.30 -13.62
N ASN A 28 9.41 13.03 -13.60
CA ASN A 28 9.93 13.67 -12.38
C ASN A 28 8.87 14.60 -11.73
N LEU A 29 8.03 15.25 -12.54
CA LEU A 29 6.95 16.08 -12.05
C LEU A 29 5.90 15.24 -11.31
N ASN A 30 5.51 14.07 -11.86
CA ASN A 30 4.57 13.17 -11.21
C ASN A 30 5.13 12.66 -9.87
N ILE A 31 6.37 12.20 -9.85
CA ILE A 31 7.06 11.73 -8.64
C ILE A 31 7.12 12.86 -7.59
N TRP A 32 7.46 14.07 -8.01
CA TRP A 32 7.51 15.22 -7.12
C TRP A 32 6.13 15.58 -6.55
N LEU A 33 5.08 15.61 -7.38
CA LEU A 33 3.70 15.92 -6.95
C LEU A 33 3.15 14.84 -6.02
N SER A 34 3.34 13.56 -6.36
CA SER A 34 2.81 12.42 -5.59
C SER A 34 3.37 12.35 -4.17
N THR A 35 4.50 12.99 -3.91
CA THR A 35 5.13 13.05 -2.58
C THR A 35 4.86 14.36 -1.82
N ARG A 36 3.86 15.18 -2.23
CA ARG A 36 3.49 16.42 -1.54
C ARG A 36 2.24 16.24 -0.70
N PRO A 37 2.13 16.95 0.44
CA PRO A 37 0.90 16.97 1.24
C PRO A 37 -0.32 17.29 0.37
N ILE A 38 -1.45 16.68 0.66
CA ILE A 38 -2.72 16.77 -0.10
C ILE A 38 -2.64 16.09 -1.47
N LEU A 39 -1.57 16.34 -2.27
CA LEU A 39 -1.43 15.73 -3.59
C LEU A 39 -1.20 14.21 -3.47
N ALA A 40 -0.42 13.75 -2.50
CA ALA A 40 -0.25 12.33 -2.23
C ALA A 40 -1.59 11.60 -2.06
N GLN A 41 -2.57 12.22 -1.37
CA GLN A 41 -3.90 11.65 -1.19
C GLN A 41 -4.71 11.64 -2.49
N ILE A 42 -4.55 12.66 -3.35
CA ILE A 42 -5.16 12.69 -4.69
C ILE A 42 -4.66 11.50 -5.53
N TYR A 43 -3.35 11.19 -5.44
CA TYR A 43 -2.74 10.06 -6.14
C TYR A 43 -3.11 8.70 -5.51
N ALA A 44 -3.25 8.65 -4.18
CA ALA A 44 -3.60 7.41 -3.48
C ALA A 44 -5.04 6.96 -3.74
N PHE A 45 -5.97 7.91 -3.96
CA PHE A 45 -7.41 7.63 -4.05
C PHE A 45 -8.03 8.14 -5.37
N PRO A 46 -7.64 7.58 -6.53
CA PRO A 46 -8.10 8.10 -7.84
C PRO A 46 -9.63 8.09 -7.99
N LEU A 47 -10.31 7.05 -7.49
CA LEU A 47 -11.78 6.99 -7.56
C LEU A 47 -12.44 8.07 -6.69
N ALA A 48 -11.97 8.27 -5.46
CA ALA A 48 -12.49 9.33 -4.59
C ALA A 48 -12.20 10.72 -5.19
N THR A 49 -11.03 10.91 -5.79
CA THR A 49 -10.65 12.14 -6.49
C THR A 49 -11.58 12.41 -7.69
N ALA A 50 -11.85 11.40 -8.52
CA ALA A 50 -12.78 11.52 -9.64
C ALA A 50 -14.20 11.86 -9.16
N THR A 51 -14.66 11.21 -8.11
CA THR A 51 -15.98 11.49 -7.50
C THR A 51 -16.05 12.92 -6.99
N MET A 52 -15.03 13.40 -6.29
CA MET A 52 -14.98 14.78 -5.79
C MET A 52 -14.96 15.80 -6.92
N ALA A 53 -14.18 15.57 -7.98
CA ALA A 53 -14.15 16.43 -9.17
C ALA A 53 -15.52 16.47 -9.86
N SER A 54 -16.25 15.33 -9.95
CA SER A 54 -17.62 15.26 -10.49
C SER A 54 -18.61 16.06 -9.65
N ILE A 55 -18.57 15.92 -8.33
CA ILE A 55 -19.43 16.67 -7.41
C ILE A 55 -19.18 18.19 -7.55
N LEU A 56 -17.94 18.61 -7.57
CA LEU A 56 -17.57 20.02 -7.76
C LEU A 56 -18.04 20.54 -9.13
N SER A 57 -17.88 19.73 -10.18
CA SER A 57 -18.41 20.04 -11.51
C SER A 57 -19.91 20.30 -11.45
N PHE A 58 -20.68 19.40 -10.85
CA PHE A 58 -22.13 19.53 -10.74
C PHE A 58 -22.55 20.78 -9.96
N VAL A 59 -21.89 21.06 -8.83
CA VAL A 59 -22.13 22.25 -8.01
C VAL A 59 -21.85 23.53 -8.80
N PHE A 60 -20.71 23.63 -9.47
CA PHE A 60 -20.37 24.79 -10.28
C PHE A 60 -21.29 24.94 -11.50
N PHE A 61 -21.67 23.85 -12.13
CA PHE A 61 -22.61 23.84 -13.23
C PHE A 61 -23.97 24.43 -12.80
N SER A 62 -24.52 23.95 -11.70
CA SER A 62 -25.79 24.45 -11.13
C SER A 62 -25.69 25.95 -10.77
N LEU A 63 -24.59 26.35 -10.13
CA LEU A 63 -24.34 27.76 -9.82
C LEU A 63 -24.20 28.65 -11.06
N SER A 64 -23.72 28.08 -12.18
CA SER A 64 -23.56 28.79 -13.45
C SER A 64 -24.90 29.19 -14.07
N PHE A 65 -25.93 28.36 -13.94
CA PHE A 65 -27.28 28.68 -14.41
C PHE A 65 -27.91 29.77 -13.57
N TYR A 66 -27.84 29.67 -12.24
CA TYR A 66 -28.39 30.67 -11.33
C TYR A 66 -27.75 32.06 -11.54
N LYS A 67 -26.45 32.12 -11.79
CA LYS A 67 -25.71 33.38 -11.99
C LYS A 67 -25.52 33.77 -13.46
N LYS A 68 -26.03 33.01 -14.43
CA LYS A 68 -25.84 33.18 -15.89
C LYS A 68 -24.35 33.36 -16.28
N ASN A 69 -23.41 32.70 -15.55
CA ASN A 69 -21.96 32.89 -15.72
C ASN A 69 -21.37 31.80 -16.63
N LYS A 70 -21.02 32.19 -17.86
CA LYS A 70 -20.43 31.27 -18.87
C LYS A 70 -19.06 30.73 -18.45
N GLN A 71 -18.24 31.49 -17.71
CA GLN A 71 -16.92 31.03 -17.26
C GLN A 71 -17.04 29.90 -16.23
N ILE A 72 -17.94 30.02 -15.25
CA ILE A 72 -18.17 28.94 -14.26
C ILE A 72 -18.65 27.67 -14.98
N ARG A 73 -19.51 27.81 -16.00
CA ARG A 73 -19.98 26.66 -16.80
C ARG A 73 -18.84 25.99 -17.56
N PHE A 74 -17.92 26.76 -18.14
CA PHE A 74 -16.74 26.27 -18.82
C PHE A 74 -15.82 25.49 -17.85
N TYR A 75 -15.52 26.03 -16.68
CA TYR A 75 -14.70 25.36 -15.67
C TYR A 75 -15.36 24.07 -15.14
N SER A 76 -16.68 24.05 -14.96
CA SER A 76 -17.39 22.83 -14.58
C SER A 76 -17.26 21.74 -15.64
N GLY A 77 -17.32 22.10 -16.92
CA GLY A 77 -17.08 21.15 -18.02
C GLY A 77 -15.68 20.55 -18.00
N ILE A 78 -14.66 21.36 -17.71
CA ILE A 78 -13.28 20.87 -17.55
C ILE A 78 -13.18 19.89 -16.37
N LEU A 79 -13.75 20.20 -15.21
CA LEU A 79 -13.73 19.30 -14.05
C LEU A 79 -14.39 17.96 -14.35
N LEU A 80 -15.51 17.95 -15.10
CA LEU A 80 -16.16 16.73 -15.53
C LEU A 80 -15.26 15.92 -16.46
N LEU A 81 -14.62 16.57 -17.42
CA LEU A 81 -13.69 15.90 -18.33
C LEU A 81 -12.50 15.30 -17.58
N LEU A 82 -11.92 16.02 -16.63
CA LEU A 82 -10.83 15.52 -15.77
C LEU A 82 -11.26 14.30 -14.96
N SER A 83 -12.48 14.32 -14.40
CA SER A 83 -13.04 13.16 -13.70
C SER A 83 -13.17 11.95 -14.63
N LEU A 84 -13.66 12.13 -15.85
CA LEU A 84 -13.75 11.05 -16.85
C LEU A 84 -12.36 10.52 -17.27
N ILE A 85 -11.39 11.39 -17.47
CA ILE A 85 -10.01 10.99 -17.75
C ILE A 85 -9.48 10.11 -16.62
N LEU A 86 -9.67 10.51 -15.37
CA LEU A 86 -9.19 9.73 -14.23
C LEU A 86 -9.90 8.38 -14.10
N LEU A 87 -11.19 8.30 -14.39
CA LEU A 87 -11.93 7.05 -14.41
C LEU A 87 -11.49 6.09 -15.52
N LEU A 88 -11.15 6.63 -16.70
CA LEU A 88 -10.77 5.80 -17.86
C LEU A 88 -9.29 5.37 -17.83
N PHE A 89 -8.41 6.22 -17.37
CA PHE A 89 -6.96 6.03 -17.45
C PHE A 89 -6.25 5.96 -16.08
N GLY A 90 -6.93 6.34 -15.02
CA GLY A 90 -6.39 6.39 -13.66
C GLY A 90 -6.52 5.11 -12.87
N THR A 91 -7.29 4.13 -13.34
CA THR A 91 -7.40 2.83 -12.67
C THR A 91 -6.20 1.96 -13.03
N ASP A 92 -5.46 1.49 -12.03
CA ASP A 92 -4.41 0.51 -12.26
C ASP A 92 -5.04 -0.74 -12.85
N LYS A 93 -4.56 -1.14 -14.03
CA LYS A 93 -4.95 -2.42 -14.62
C LYS A 93 -4.50 -3.50 -13.65
N THR A 94 -5.41 -4.27 -13.13
CA THR A 94 -5.07 -5.48 -12.37
C THR A 94 -4.12 -6.31 -13.22
N LEU A 95 -2.93 -6.59 -12.67
CA LEU A 95 -1.99 -7.47 -13.32
C LEU A 95 -2.70 -8.80 -13.55
N SER A 96 -2.89 -9.17 -14.81
CA SER A 96 -3.47 -10.45 -15.16
C SER A 96 -2.58 -11.56 -14.62
N SER A 97 -3.17 -12.52 -13.95
CA SER A 97 -2.50 -13.73 -13.50
C SER A 97 -1.71 -14.36 -14.65
N ALA A 98 -0.41 -14.35 -14.55
CA ALA A 98 0.44 -15.07 -15.49
C ALA A 98 0.21 -16.58 -15.27
N SER A 99 -0.48 -17.21 -16.22
CA SER A 99 -0.68 -18.65 -16.25
C SER A 99 0.59 -19.37 -16.70
N ASN A 100 1.61 -19.42 -15.85
CA ASN A 100 2.75 -20.30 -16.07
C ASN A 100 2.71 -21.47 -15.08
N LYS A 101 2.76 -22.69 -15.60
CA LYS A 101 2.72 -23.97 -14.87
C LYS A 101 3.97 -24.28 -14.02
N THR A 102 4.81 -23.31 -13.74
CA THR A 102 5.91 -23.41 -12.78
C THR A 102 5.37 -23.22 -11.36
N LYS A 103 5.93 -23.92 -10.40
CA LYS A 103 5.58 -23.82 -8.97
C LYS A 103 5.73 -22.35 -8.53
N THR A 104 4.61 -21.64 -8.43
CA THR A 104 4.56 -20.23 -8.08
C THR A 104 4.44 -20.07 -6.58
N LEU A 105 5.16 -19.13 -6.00
CA LEU A 105 4.98 -18.71 -4.60
C LEU A 105 3.58 -18.10 -4.44
N LYS A 106 2.78 -18.65 -3.55
CA LYS A 106 1.52 -18.06 -3.10
C LYS A 106 1.79 -17.19 -1.88
N LEU A 107 1.98 -15.91 -2.11
CA LEU A 107 2.24 -14.92 -1.07
C LEU A 107 1.01 -14.05 -0.86
N VAL A 108 0.62 -13.89 0.40
CA VAL A 108 -0.44 -12.97 0.84
C VAL A 108 0.20 -11.83 1.63
N THR A 109 -0.20 -10.58 1.38
CA THR A 109 0.11 -9.46 2.26
C THR A 109 -1.19 -8.76 2.65
N TRP A 110 -1.34 -8.48 3.95
CA TRP A 110 -2.55 -7.84 4.48
C TRP A 110 -2.24 -7.12 5.78
N ASN A 111 -2.43 -5.79 5.81
CA ASN A 111 -2.41 -5.02 7.04
C ASN A 111 -3.67 -5.37 7.86
N VAL A 112 -3.48 -5.97 9.02
CA VAL A 112 -4.57 -6.49 9.85
C VAL A 112 -4.98 -5.55 10.99
N ALA A 113 -4.33 -4.41 11.13
CA ALA A 113 -4.56 -3.45 12.23
C ALA A 113 -4.64 -4.15 13.61
N ASN A 114 -3.80 -5.16 13.80
CA ASN A 114 -3.76 -6.04 14.96
C ASN A 114 -5.07 -6.82 15.25
N GLN A 115 -5.97 -6.95 14.25
CA GLN A 115 -7.30 -7.57 14.37
C GLN A 115 -7.41 -8.84 13.51
N ILE A 116 -6.55 -9.84 13.77
CA ILE A 116 -6.63 -11.13 13.07
C ILE A 116 -7.45 -12.14 13.89
N GLU A 117 -8.26 -12.95 13.20
CA GLU A 117 -9.11 -13.99 13.76
C GLU A 117 -8.81 -15.35 13.13
N ALA A 118 -9.28 -16.44 13.75
CA ALA A 118 -9.05 -17.81 13.30
C ALA A 118 -9.56 -18.05 11.86
N GLN A 119 -10.74 -17.51 11.50
CA GLN A 119 -11.28 -17.60 10.14
C GLN A 119 -10.38 -16.99 9.06
N HIS A 120 -9.60 -15.96 9.41
CA HIS A 120 -8.64 -15.35 8.49
C HIS A 120 -7.43 -16.27 8.27
N ILE A 121 -6.95 -16.94 9.32
CA ILE A 121 -5.90 -17.95 9.25
C ILE A 121 -6.35 -19.12 8.37
N GLU A 122 -7.56 -19.63 8.59
CA GLU A 122 -8.15 -20.70 7.79
C GLU A 122 -8.24 -20.32 6.31
N ARG A 123 -8.78 -19.14 6.01
CA ARG A 123 -8.91 -18.65 4.64
C ARG A 123 -7.56 -18.56 3.93
N ILE A 124 -6.52 -18.06 4.62
CA ILE A 124 -5.20 -17.85 4.03
C ILE A 124 -4.46 -19.18 3.86
N PHE A 125 -4.37 -20.01 4.90
CA PHE A 125 -3.49 -21.17 4.90
C PHE A 125 -4.18 -22.48 4.53
N SER A 126 -5.51 -22.60 4.66
CA SER A 126 -6.27 -23.78 4.24
C SER A 126 -6.94 -23.57 2.88
N HIS A 127 -7.76 -22.53 2.71
CA HIS A 127 -8.54 -22.35 1.48
C HIS A 127 -7.68 -21.80 0.34
N PHE A 128 -6.91 -20.75 0.57
CA PHE A 128 -6.01 -20.18 -0.43
C PHE A 128 -4.72 -20.97 -0.57
N ASP A 129 -4.35 -21.74 0.45
CA ASP A 129 -3.12 -22.55 0.52
C ASP A 129 -1.86 -21.69 0.31
N ALA A 130 -1.77 -20.57 1.03
CA ALA A 130 -0.63 -19.67 0.94
C ALA A 130 0.65 -20.34 1.44
N ASP A 131 1.76 -20.17 0.70
CA ASP A 131 3.09 -20.59 1.13
C ASP A 131 3.66 -19.64 2.17
N MET A 132 3.29 -18.35 2.08
CA MET A 132 3.75 -17.29 2.95
C MET A 132 2.67 -16.22 3.13
N ALA A 133 2.56 -15.67 4.34
CA ALA A 133 1.75 -14.50 4.62
C ALA A 133 2.56 -13.43 5.37
N ILE A 134 2.43 -12.18 4.93
CA ILE A 134 3.04 -10.99 5.52
C ILE A 134 1.92 -10.15 6.12
N PHE A 135 2.01 -9.89 7.41
CA PHE A 135 1.02 -9.14 8.16
C PHE A 135 1.66 -7.87 8.76
N PRO A 136 1.63 -6.73 8.07
CA PRO A 136 1.82 -5.46 8.75
C PRO A 136 0.79 -5.30 9.88
N GLU A 137 1.22 -4.73 11.00
CA GLU A 137 0.42 -4.53 12.20
C GLU A 137 -0.12 -5.82 12.83
N LEU A 138 0.72 -6.82 12.99
CA LEU A 138 0.35 -8.04 13.72
C LEU A 138 1.28 -8.29 14.90
N ALA A 139 0.78 -8.10 16.12
CA ALA A 139 1.44 -8.60 17.32
C ALA A 139 1.17 -10.11 17.48
N THR A 140 2.23 -10.88 17.67
CA THR A 140 2.15 -12.35 17.80
C THR A 140 1.77 -12.78 19.21
N ASN A 141 1.91 -11.89 20.18
CA ASN A 141 1.58 -12.13 21.59
C ASN A 141 0.58 -11.11 22.11
N ILE A 142 -0.18 -11.53 23.13
CA ILE A 142 -0.82 -10.61 24.07
C ILE A 142 0.21 -10.28 25.16
N ARG A 143 0.17 -9.08 25.72
CA ARG A 143 1.15 -8.59 26.69
C ARG A 143 1.32 -9.58 27.87
N GLY A 144 2.55 -10.03 28.08
CA GLY A 144 2.89 -10.96 29.16
C GLY A 144 2.77 -12.46 28.84
N GLU A 145 2.41 -12.81 27.61
CA GLU A 145 2.33 -14.21 27.16
C GLU A 145 3.67 -14.75 26.63
N GLN A 146 3.72 -16.08 26.46
CA GLN A 146 4.83 -16.75 25.81
C GLN A 146 4.89 -16.37 24.33
N GLU A 147 6.09 -16.48 23.76
CA GLU A 147 6.35 -16.14 22.36
C GLU A 147 5.36 -16.82 21.39
N ASN A 148 4.78 -16.03 20.52
CA ASN A 148 3.82 -16.46 19.48
C ASN A 148 2.53 -17.11 19.99
N GLN A 149 2.18 -16.97 21.27
CA GLN A 149 1.02 -17.65 21.88
C GLN A 149 -0.30 -17.30 21.19
N ARG A 150 -0.52 -16.03 20.87
CA ARG A 150 -1.72 -15.60 20.15
C ARG A 150 -1.87 -16.33 18.80
N ILE A 151 -0.81 -16.41 18.02
CA ILE A 151 -0.85 -17.07 16.72
C ILE A 151 -1.04 -18.58 16.85
N LYS A 152 -0.39 -19.21 17.85
CA LYS A 152 -0.58 -20.65 18.16
C LYS A 152 -2.05 -20.98 18.45
N LEU A 153 -2.73 -20.14 19.23
CA LEU A 153 -4.15 -20.32 19.53
C LEU A 153 -5.03 -20.22 18.29
N LEU A 154 -4.80 -19.23 17.43
CA LEU A 154 -5.57 -19.04 16.19
C LEU A 154 -5.37 -20.24 15.22
N PHE A 155 -4.15 -20.74 15.08
CA PHE A 155 -3.86 -21.92 14.26
C PHE A 155 -4.53 -23.18 14.82
N HIS A 156 -4.47 -23.38 16.14
CA HIS A 156 -5.11 -24.50 16.79
C HIS A 156 -6.63 -24.52 16.60
N GLN A 157 -7.29 -23.34 16.69
CA GLN A 157 -8.73 -23.21 16.49
C GLN A 157 -9.22 -23.68 15.12
N VAL A 158 -8.36 -23.63 14.10
CA VAL A 158 -8.68 -24.07 12.73
C VAL A 158 -8.01 -25.40 12.35
N GLY A 159 -7.49 -26.13 13.33
CA GLY A 159 -6.88 -27.45 13.14
C GLY A 159 -5.53 -27.45 12.40
N LEU A 160 -4.87 -26.32 12.29
CA LEU A 160 -3.54 -26.19 11.70
C LEU A 160 -2.43 -26.38 12.73
N SER A 161 -1.44 -27.21 12.41
CA SER A 161 -0.29 -27.42 13.29
C SER A 161 0.76 -26.33 13.08
N MET A 162 1.06 -25.56 14.12
CA MET A 162 2.14 -24.57 14.11
C MET A 162 3.53 -25.17 13.85
N ALA A 163 3.73 -26.47 14.09
CA ALA A 163 4.99 -27.15 13.78
C ALA A 163 5.38 -27.07 12.29
N ASN A 164 4.38 -26.85 11.42
CA ASN A 164 4.57 -26.74 9.97
C ASN A 164 4.91 -25.33 9.48
N TYR A 165 5.04 -24.36 10.39
CA TYR A 165 5.25 -22.95 10.05
C TYR A 165 6.40 -22.36 10.86
N ASP A 166 7.11 -21.40 10.24
CA ASP A 166 8.04 -20.52 10.92
C ASP A 166 7.40 -19.13 11.03
N ILE A 167 7.60 -18.45 12.17
CA ILE A 167 7.11 -17.11 12.41
C ILE A 167 8.31 -16.19 12.64
N PHE A 168 8.31 -15.06 11.94
CA PHE A 168 9.28 -13.99 12.10
C PHE A 168 8.53 -12.70 12.42
N THR A 169 8.99 -11.96 13.42
CA THR A 169 8.34 -10.72 13.85
C THR A 169 9.40 -9.62 13.97
N SER A 170 9.15 -8.48 13.34
CA SER A 170 10.08 -7.35 13.43
C SER A 170 10.22 -6.86 14.88
N PRO A 171 11.38 -6.33 15.26
CA PRO A 171 11.51 -5.67 16.55
C PRO A 171 10.44 -4.59 16.73
N PRO A 172 9.96 -4.37 17.96
CA PRO A 172 9.02 -3.29 18.25
C PRO A 172 9.66 -1.94 17.92
N THR A 173 8.90 -1.06 17.30
CA THR A 173 9.32 0.32 17.01
C THR A 173 8.74 1.30 18.03
N ASN A 174 9.35 2.48 18.16
CA ASN A 174 8.83 3.55 19.03
C ASN A 174 7.61 4.28 18.44
N SER A 175 6.91 3.65 17.48
CA SER A 175 5.76 4.24 16.81
C SER A 175 4.42 3.98 17.52
N GLY A 176 4.37 3.02 18.44
CA GLY A 176 3.12 2.51 19.02
C GLY A 176 2.31 1.62 18.06
N ILE A 177 2.79 1.40 16.85
CA ILE A 177 2.16 0.51 15.85
C ILE A 177 2.65 -0.92 16.09
N ALA A 178 1.76 -1.90 15.92
CA ALA A 178 2.11 -3.30 16.03
C ALA A 178 3.13 -3.70 14.94
N PRO A 179 4.02 -4.69 15.23
CA PRO A 179 5.10 -5.06 14.33
C PRO A 179 4.62 -5.69 13.03
N VAL A 180 5.56 -5.84 12.08
CA VAL A 180 5.38 -6.69 10.91
C VAL A 180 5.62 -8.13 11.32
N THR A 181 4.73 -9.04 10.93
CA THR A 181 4.88 -10.49 11.15
C THR A 181 4.84 -11.23 9.82
N VAL A 182 5.75 -12.18 9.64
CA VAL A 182 5.79 -13.09 8.49
C VAL A 182 5.58 -14.52 8.99
N ILE A 183 4.65 -15.23 8.36
CA ILE A 183 4.39 -16.65 8.62
C ILE A 183 4.69 -17.42 7.34
N VAL A 184 5.57 -18.42 7.42
CA VAL A 184 6.05 -19.20 6.26
C VAL A 184 5.78 -20.68 6.48
N LYS A 185 5.20 -21.37 5.49
CA LYS A 185 5.15 -22.85 5.48
C LYS A 185 6.56 -23.42 5.33
N LYS A 186 6.97 -24.28 6.25
CA LYS A 186 8.27 -24.99 6.20
C LYS A 186 8.44 -25.82 4.94
N SER A 187 7.34 -26.38 4.40
CA SER A 187 7.35 -27.13 3.15
C SER A 187 7.76 -26.29 1.93
N TYR A 188 7.49 -24.98 1.95
CA TYR A 188 7.93 -24.08 0.90
C TYR A 188 9.43 -23.79 0.96
N GLY A 189 9.94 -23.41 2.13
CA GLY A 189 11.35 -23.07 2.29
C GLY A 189 11.74 -22.80 3.73
N PHE A 190 13.04 -22.84 3.96
CA PHE A 190 13.65 -22.44 5.23
C PHE A 190 14.29 -21.07 5.06
N TYR A 191 13.97 -20.17 5.97
CA TYR A 191 14.48 -18.82 5.99
C TYR A 191 15.27 -18.55 7.26
N THR A 192 16.21 -17.63 7.16
CA THR A 192 16.92 -17.05 8.32
C THR A 192 16.80 -15.55 8.26
N GLU A 193 16.51 -14.93 9.39
CA GLU A 193 16.44 -13.48 9.49
C GLU A 193 17.83 -12.86 9.42
N ALA A 194 17.96 -11.77 8.64
CA ALA A 194 19.18 -10.97 8.60
C ALA A 194 19.32 -10.18 9.90
N LYS A 195 20.57 -10.13 10.44
CA LYS A 195 20.85 -9.45 11.72
C LYS A 195 20.95 -7.93 11.59
N THR A 196 21.34 -7.43 10.42
CA THR A 196 21.63 -6.01 10.18
C THR A 196 21.08 -5.55 8.86
N PHE A 197 20.11 -4.63 8.92
CA PHE A 197 19.52 -3.97 7.76
C PHE A 197 18.88 -2.64 8.19
N HIS A 198 18.58 -1.79 7.22
CA HIS A 198 17.83 -0.57 7.48
C HIS A 198 16.35 -0.87 7.60
N THR A 199 15.71 -0.33 8.63
CA THR A 199 14.29 -0.54 8.89
C THR A 199 13.47 0.70 8.52
N THR A 200 12.26 0.49 8.04
CA THR A 200 11.23 1.52 7.89
C THR A 200 10.66 1.91 9.26
N ARG A 201 9.90 2.99 9.31
CA ARG A 201 9.35 3.55 10.56
C ARG A 201 8.52 2.56 11.36
N PHE A 202 7.73 1.72 10.69
CA PHE A 202 6.83 0.77 11.35
C PHE A 202 7.32 -0.68 11.33
N GLY A 203 8.50 -0.91 10.80
CA GLY A 203 9.20 -2.18 10.90
C GLY A 203 9.51 -2.81 9.54
N THR A 204 10.58 -3.58 9.54
CA THR A 204 11.06 -4.35 8.39
C THR A 204 11.62 -5.68 8.87
N ILE A 205 11.42 -6.73 8.10
CA ILE A 205 12.05 -8.04 8.26
C ILE A 205 12.73 -8.38 6.95
N VAL A 206 13.99 -8.83 7.01
CA VAL A 206 14.72 -9.35 5.86
C VAL A 206 14.98 -10.82 6.10
N LEU A 207 14.44 -11.66 5.24
CA LEU A 207 14.56 -13.12 5.31
C LEU A 207 15.41 -13.64 4.15
N HIS A 208 16.52 -14.30 4.48
CA HIS A 208 17.37 -15.00 3.54
C HIS A 208 16.89 -16.44 3.34
N SER A 209 16.62 -16.80 2.10
CA SER A 209 16.34 -18.20 1.74
C SER A 209 17.60 -19.05 1.85
N ARG A 210 17.47 -20.23 2.46
CA ARG A 210 18.54 -21.23 2.46
C ARG A 210 18.57 -22.08 1.17
N LYS A 211 17.62 -21.87 0.25
CA LYS A 211 17.56 -22.56 -1.04
C LYS A 211 17.86 -21.58 -2.18
N GLN A 212 18.76 -21.95 -3.09
CA GLN A 212 19.22 -21.08 -4.18
C GLN A 212 18.13 -20.60 -5.12
N ASN A 213 17.05 -21.37 -5.31
CA ASN A 213 15.98 -21.07 -6.26
C ASN A 213 14.74 -20.44 -5.61
N ILE A 214 14.82 -20.07 -4.33
CA ILE A 214 13.76 -19.40 -3.61
C ILE A 214 14.24 -17.99 -3.30
N PRO A 215 13.46 -16.95 -3.63
CA PRO A 215 13.88 -15.57 -3.41
C PRO A 215 13.98 -15.22 -1.92
N ASP A 216 14.86 -14.29 -1.60
CA ASP A 216 14.84 -13.60 -0.32
C ASP A 216 13.54 -12.78 -0.21
N ILE A 217 13.10 -12.53 1.02
CA ILE A 217 11.88 -11.79 1.29
C ILE A 217 12.22 -10.57 2.14
N ILE A 218 11.68 -9.43 1.75
CA ILE A 218 11.68 -8.21 2.56
C ILE A 218 10.24 -7.86 2.86
N ALA A 219 9.86 -8.05 4.10
CA ALA A 219 8.55 -7.68 4.61
C ALA A 219 8.65 -6.34 5.34
N LEU A 220 7.78 -5.38 5.04
CA LEU A 220 7.89 -4.03 5.59
C LEU A 220 6.55 -3.35 5.83
N HIS A 221 6.61 -2.29 6.66
CA HIS A 221 5.53 -1.35 6.86
C HIS A 221 6.10 0.07 6.98
N THR A 222 5.75 0.94 6.04
CA THR A 222 6.20 2.33 6.04
C THR A 222 5.26 3.24 6.84
N ALA A 223 5.72 4.43 7.21
CA ALA A 223 4.82 5.47 7.68
C ALA A 223 3.78 5.83 6.60
N PRO A 224 2.57 6.29 6.96
CA PRO A 224 1.61 6.80 6.00
C PRO A 224 1.93 8.24 5.59
N PRO A 225 1.52 8.69 4.38
CA PRO A 225 1.69 10.08 3.92
C PRO A 225 0.68 11.03 4.57
N LEU A 226 0.71 11.11 5.90
CA LEU A 226 -0.17 11.96 6.70
C LEU A 226 0.57 13.21 7.21
N PRO A 227 -0.16 14.27 7.64
CA PRO A 227 0.44 15.42 8.30
C PRO A 227 1.34 15.00 9.47
N GLY A 228 2.57 15.50 9.50
CA GLY A 228 3.59 15.13 10.49
C GLY A 228 4.38 13.85 10.19
N LEU A 229 3.93 12.99 9.28
CA LEU A 229 4.61 11.76 8.90
C LEU A 229 5.14 11.77 7.44
N MET A 230 4.80 12.79 6.65
CA MET A 230 5.15 12.87 5.23
C MET A 230 6.66 12.74 4.97
N GLU A 231 7.50 13.40 5.74
CA GLU A 231 8.96 13.33 5.56
C GLU A 231 9.51 11.97 5.99
N ILE A 232 8.94 11.36 7.03
CA ILE A 232 9.29 10.01 7.47
C ILE A 232 8.91 8.99 6.38
N TRP A 233 7.72 9.11 5.80
CA TRP A 233 7.28 8.27 4.69
C TRP A 233 8.22 8.35 3.48
N LYS A 234 8.65 9.55 3.09
CA LYS A 234 9.66 9.73 2.03
C LYS A 234 11.00 9.08 2.37
N GLN A 235 11.43 9.20 3.63
CA GLN A 235 12.64 8.53 4.10
C GLN A 235 12.50 7.00 4.03
N ASP A 236 11.34 6.45 4.41
CA ASP A 236 11.05 5.03 4.29
C ASP A 236 11.11 4.55 2.84
N LEU A 237 10.48 5.26 1.89
CA LEU A 237 10.57 4.94 0.47
C LEU A 237 12.02 5.01 -0.05
N ASN A 238 12.79 5.95 0.43
CA ASN A 238 14.21 6.10 0.09
C ASN A 238 15.06 4.93 0.64
N ILE A 239 14.78 4.47 1.86
CA ILE A 239 15.40 3.27 2.44
C ILE A 239 15.09 2.05 1.59
N ILE A 240 13.83 1.88 1.19
CA ILE A 240 13.42 0.76 0.34
C ILE A 240 14.18 0.77 -0.99
N HIS A 241 14.19 1.90 -1.69
CA HIS A 241 14.81 2.02 -3.00
C HIS A 241 16.35 1.90 -2.94
N ASN A 242 17.00 2.71 -2.13
CA ASN A 242 18.46 2.87 -2.17
C ASN A 242 19.23 1.87 -1.30
N GLN A 243 18.58 1.27 -0.32
CA GLN A 243 19.27 0.41 0.64
C GLN A 243 18.76 -1.02 0.61
N LEU A 244 17.45 -1.25 0.58
CA LEU A 244 16.90 -2.61 0.58
C LEU A 244 16.91 -3.20 -0.84
N ALA A 245 16.29 -2.56 -1.81
CA ALA A 245 16.20 -3.07 -3.18
C ALA A 245 17.60 -3.18 -3.84
N SER A 246 18.49 -2.23 -3.60
CA SER A 246 19.85 -2.25 -4.14
C SER A 246 20.71 -3.36 -3.50
N LYS A 247 20.56 -3.60 -2.20
CA LYS A 247 21.32 -4.65 -1.49
C LYS A 247 20.79 -6.05 -1.80
N TYR A 248 19.50 -6.18 -2.06
CA TYR A 248 18.81 -7.46 -2.27
C TYR A 248 18.05 -7.48 -3.63
N PRO A 249 18.76 -7.39 -4.77
CA PRO A 249 18.13 -7.17 -6.09
C PRO A 249 17.25 -8.33 -6.59
N LYS A 250 17.32 -9.49 -5.94
CA LYS A 250 16.49 -10.66 -6.24
C LYS A 250 15.43 -10.94 -5.18
N ALA A 251 15.31 -10.10 -4.17
CA ALA A 251 14.31 -10.28 -3.13
C ALA A 251 12.92 -9.87 -3.62
N ILE A 252 11.90 -10.53 -3.09
CA ILE A 252 10.53 -10.03 -3.17
C ILE A 252 10.34 -9.07 -2.01
N ILE A 253 9.99 -7.82 -2.32
CA ILE A 253 9.66 -6.79 -1.33
C ILE A 253 8.14 -6.68 -1.27
N ALA A 254 7.55 -6.95 -0.12
CA ALA A 254 6.10 -6.93 0.07
C ALA A 254 5.72 -6.41 1.47
N GLY A 255 4.50 -5.93 1.61
CA GLY A 255 4.01 -5.36 2.87
C GLY A 255 3.10 -4.16 2.63
N ASP A 256 3.03 -3.26 3.60
CA ASP A 256 2.28 -2.01 3.49
C ASP A 256 3.23 -0.84 3.22
N PHE A 257 3.27 -0.40 1.98
CA PHE A 257 4.09 0.75 1.55
C PHE A 257 3.41 2.09 1.85
N ASN A 258 2.16 2.07 2.27
CA ASN A 258 1.34 3.29 2.33
C ASN A 258 1.47 4.14 1.05
N ALA A 259 1.67 3.46 -0.07
CA ALA A 259 1.90 4.02 -1.39
C ALA A 259 1.17 3.21 -2.46
N THR A 260 0.83 3.84 -3.55
CA THR A 260 0.34 3.18 -4.77
C THR A 260 1.47 3.06 -5.78
N MET A 261 1.24 2.36 -6.88
CA MET A 261 2.19 2.26 -8.01
C MET A 261 2.52 3.62 -8.66
N ARG A 262 1.90 4.70 -8.21
CA ARG A 262 2.03 6.05 -8.76
C ARG A 262 2.79 7.02 -7.84
N HIS A 263 3.29 6.53 -6.71
CA HIS A 263 4.10 7.33 -5.77
C HIS A 263 5.59 7.22 -6.02
#